data_7c9aa66be0318da9b2e04b9aea39ad39
#
_entry.id   7c9aa66be0318da9b2e04b9aea39ad39
#
_cell.length_a   1.000
_cell.length_b   1.000
_cell.length_c   1.000
_cell.angle_alpha   90.00
_cell.angle_beta   90.00
_cell.angle_gamma   90.00
#
_symmetry.space_group_name_H-M   'P 1'
#
loop_
_entity.id
_entity.type
_entity.pdbx_description
1 polymer ?
#
loop_
_entity_poly.entity_id
_entity_poly.type
_entity_poly.pdbx_seq_one_letter_code
_entity_poly.pdbx_strand_id
1 'polypeptide(L)'
;MPIGTAFHERTLPLCQSLNYREWSGYYTVSAYETHHEHEYNAIRNAAALIDITPLYKYLITGRDATKLVNRIITRDINKVAKGQVIYCCWCDEQGKVIDDGTITRLDENRYRWTAAEPNIRWFHQNGLNMGVHIEDISEQVAALALQGPTSAKLLKTIAEAEISNLKYFRMTSGKIAGVPVDISRTGYTGDLGYEIWVEWKDAVMVWDAITAAGRPFDLHPTGMLALDVARVEAGLLLLDVDYTSSRKALIASQKYSPYELGFGKMVHLDKEYFVGKAALEKDQQHGVPRQLVGLELDWNEIEALYEKLGLTPAAPSQTSRVHVPVYSGNRQVGKATSTTWSPVLKKLIALASVETGYSTPGKMLEMEVTIEAVRQKAAAKVVKLSFFNPARKTAVPV
;
A
#
# COMPACT_ATOMS: atom_id res chain seq x y z
N MET A 1 7.25 22.46 -9.34
CA MET A 1 5.78 22.27 -9.50
C MET A 1 5.55 20.84 -9.95
N PRO A 2 4.50 20.16 -9.47
CA PRO A 2 4.16 18.84 -9.97
C PRO A 2 3.91 18.85 -11.49
N ILE A 3 4.07 17.71 -12.15
CA ILE A 3 3.82 17.51 -13.58
C ILE A 3 2.74 16.44 -13.78
N GLY A 4 2.19 16.33 -15.00
CA GLY A 4 1.27 15.24 -15.35
C GLY A 4 1.98 13.89 -15.40
N THR A 5 1.28 12.81 -15.02
CA THR A 5 1.74 11.44 -15.28
C THR A 5 1.64 11.10 -16.77
N ALA A 6 2.12 9.94 -17.18
CA ALA A 6 1.94 9.42 -18.53
C ALA A 6 0.47 9.31 -18.97
N PHE A 7 -0.45 9.26 -18.02
CA PHE A 7 -1.90 9.13 -18.27
C PHE A 7 -2.65 10.46 -18.12
N HIS A 8 -1.99 11.55 -17.77
CA HIS A 8 -2.64 12.81 -17.40
C HIS A 8 -3.60 13.34 -18.48
N GLU A 9 -3.24 13.23 -19.77
CA GLU A 9 -4.10 13.67 -20.88
C GLU A 9 -5.42 12.87 -20.98
N ARG A 10 -5.46 11.66 -20.40
CA ARG A 10 -6.66 10.82 -20.33
C ARG A 10 -7.39 10.98 -18.98
N THR A 11 -6.69 11.23 -17.91
CA THR A 11 -7.29 11.38 -16.58
C THR A 11 -7.88 12.75 -16.35
N LEU A 12 -7.29 13.81 -16.91
CA LEU A 12 -7.76 15.18 -16.75
C LEU A 12 -9.21 15.39 -17.23
N PRO A 13 -9.61 15.00 -18.44
CA PRO A 13 -11.00 15.22 -18.90
C PRO A 13 -12.03 14.38 -18.14
N LEU A 14 -11.61 13.34 -17.42
CA LEU A 14 -12.47 12.49 -16.61
C LEU A 14 -12.66 13.04 -15.19
N CYS A 15 -11.77 13.91 -14.70
CA CYS A 15 -11.81 14.46 -13.35
C CYS A 15 -12.79 15.64 -13.25
N GLN A 16 -14.05 15.35 -12.92
CA GLN A 16 -15.14 16.34 -12.90
C GLN A 16 -14.92 17.44 -11.87
N SER A 17 -14.40 17.09 -10.69
CA SER A 17 -14.23 18.04 -9.57
C SER A 17 -12.88 18.74 -9.58
N LEU A 18 -11.97 18.39 -10.49
CA LEU A 18 -10.56 18.83 -10.50
C LEU A 18 -9.85 18.59 -9.17
N ASN A 19 -10.27 17.55 -8.44
CA ASN A 19 -9.73 17.20 -7.12
C ASN A 19 -8.42 16.41 -7.30
N TYR A 20 -7.32 17.12 -7.23
CA TYR A 20 -5.97 16.56 -7.37
C TYR A 20 -5.20 16.64 -6.05
N ARG A 21 -4.19 15.79 -5.94
CA ARG A 21 -3.12 15.87 -4.95
C ARG A 21 -1.75 15.72 -5.61
N GLU A 22 -0.72 16.13 -4.91
CA GLU A 22 0.65 15.83 -5.30
C GLU A 22 1.05 14.47 -4.74
N TRP A 23 1.72 13.66 -5.57
CA TRP A 23 2.36 12.41 -5.19
C TRP A 23 3.68 12.26 -5.95
N SER A 24 4.79 12.30 -5.23
CA SER A 24 6.16 12.14 -5.79
C SER A 24 6.43 13.03 -7.01
N GLY A 25 5.99 14.29 -6.96
CA GLY A 25 6.20 15.27 -8.03
C GLY A 25 5.16 15.23 -9.16
N TYR A 26 4.13 14.39 -9.06
CA TYR A 26 3.08 14.27 -10.06
C TYR A 26 1.71 14.75 -9.55
N TYR A 27 0.88 15.27 -10.47
CA TYR A 27 -0.56 15.42 -10.23
C TYR A 27 -1.21 14.04 -10.25
N THR A 28 -1.90 13.67 -9.17
CA THR A 28 -2.73 12.47 -9.11
C THR A 28 -4.16 12.84 -8.76
N VAL A 29 -5.11 12.17 -9.40
CA VAL A 29 -6.53 12.40 -9.13
C VAL A 29 -6.87 11.87 -7.74
N SER A 30 -7.42 12.73 -6.88
CA SER A 30 -7.93 12.33 -5.57
C SER A 30 -9.29 11.63 -5.68
N ALA A 31 -10.20 12.18 -6.49
CA ALA A 31 -11.46 11.59 -6.89
C ALA A 31 -11.82 12.10 -8.28
N TYR A 32 -12.35 11.26 -9.14
CA TYR A 32 -12.81 11.63 -10.47
C TYR A 32 -14.19 12.29 -10.41
N GLU A 33 -15.08 11.76 -9.59
CA GLU A 33 -16.43 12.26 -9.37
C GLU A 33 -16.50 13.16 -8.12
N THR A 34 -17.68 13.71 -7.83
CA THR A 34 -17.94 14.54 -6.62
C THR A 34 -17.68 13.74 -5.35
N HIS A 35 -18.04 12.46 -5.36
CA HIS A 35 -17.82 11.51 -4.26
C HIS A 35 -17.10 10.26 -4.78
N HIS A 36 -16.11 9.80 -4.04
CA HIS A 36 -15.32 8.62 -4.39
C HIS A 36 -16.01 7.28 -4.13
N GLU A 37 -17.29 7.28 -3.77
CA GLU A 37 -18.03 6.06 -3.40
C GLU A 37 -18.22 5.11 -4.58
N HIS A 38 -18.51 5.61 -5.79
CA HIS A 38 -18.59 4.80 -6.99
C HIS A 38 -17.25 4.16 -7.34
N GLU A 39 -16.18 4.94 -7.24
CA GLU A 39 -14.82 4.49 -7.46
C GLU A 39 -14.42 3.39 -6.44
N TYR A 40 -14.79 3.58 -5.16
CA TYR A 40 -14.61 2.56 -4.13
C TYR A 40 -15.42 1.29 -4.43
N ASN A 41 -16.68 1.44 -4.85
CA ASN A 41 -17.52 0.32 -5.22
C ASN A 41 -16.97 -0.46 -6.43
N ALA A 42 -16.33 0.22 -7.37
CA ALA A 42 -15.63 -0.45 -8.48
C ALA A 42 -14.51 -1.37 -7.97
N ILE A 43 -13.73 -0.94 -6.96
CA ILE A 43 -12.70 -1.79 -6.33
C ILE A 43 -13.32 -3.06 -5.73
N ARG A 44 -14.53 -3.00 -5.16
CA ARG A 44 -15.14 -4.11 -4.40
C ARG A 44 -16.08 -4.98 -5.22
N ASN A 45 -16.72 -4.43 -6.24
CA ASN A 45 -17.82 -5.09 -6.95
C ASN A 45 -17.62 -5.21 -8.48
N ALA A 46 -16.69 -4.46 -9.05
CA ALA A 46 -16.48 -4.38 -10.49
C ALA A 46 -14.98 -4.37 -10.87
N ALA A 47 -14.53 -3.37 -11.61
CA ALA A 47 -13.13 -3.11 -11.92
C ALA A 47 -12.78 -1.62 -11.70
N ALA A 48 -11.69 -1.35 -11.04
CA ALA A 48 -11.12 -0.03 -10.81
C ALA A 48 -9.79 0.10 -11.56
N LEU A 49 -9.57 1.22 -12.24
CA LEU A 49 -8.31 1.54 -12.91
C LEU A 49 -7.67 2.74 -12.22
N ILE A 50 -6.51 2.52 -11.61
CA ILE A 50 -5.81 3.48 -10.76
C ILE A 50 -4.45 3.79 -11.37
N ASP A 51 -4.13 5.06 -11.55
CA ASP A 51 -2.81 5.50 -11.95
C ASP A 51 -1.84 5.45 -10.75
N ILE A 52 -0.88 4.54 -10.81
CA ILE A 52 0.17 4.36 -9.79
C ILE A 52 1.56 4.71 -10.32
N THR A 53 1.62 5.46 -11.42
CA THR A 53 2.87 5.93 -12.05
C THR A 53 3.80 6.65 -11.08
N PRO A 54 3.34 7.44 -10.09
CA PRO A 54 4.23 8.18 -9.20
C PRO A 54 5.12 7.35 -8.28
N LEU A 55 4.87 6.04 -8.12
CA LEU A 55 5.80 5.17 -7.38
C LEU A 55 7.21 5.27 -7.97
N TYR A 56 8.22 5.38 -7.10
CA TYR A 56 9.63 5.26 -7.52
C TYR A 56 9.91 3.85 -8.02
N LYS A 57 10.63 3.74 -9.12
CA LYS A 57 10.98 2.48 -9.78
C LYS A 57 12.46 2.45 -10.09
N TYR A 58 13.13 1.42 -9.62
CA TYR A 58 14.56 1.21 -9.84
C TYR A 58 14.80 -0.09 -10.55
N LEU A 59 15.71 -0.06 -11.54
CA LEU A 59 16.23 -1.25 -12.19
C LEU A 59 17.62 -1.53 -11.62
N ILE A 60 17.78 -2.71 -11.01
CA ILE A 60 19.05 -3.15 -10.43
C ILE A 60 19.55 -4.35 -11.25
N THR A 61 20.72 -4.20 -11.85
CA THR A 61 21.34 -5.21 -12.72
C THR A 61 22.83 -5.37 -12.42
N GLY A 62 23.45 -6.39 -12.98
CA GLY A 62 24.87 -6.67 -12.84
C GLY A 62 25.18 -7.94 -12.03
N ARG A 63 26.41 -8.41 -12.09
CA ARG A 63 26.82 -9.69 -11.48
C ARG A 63 26.56 -9.80 -9.98
N ASP A 64 26.58 -8.66 -9.26
CA ASP A 64 26.35 -8.59 -7.83
C ASP A 64 24.94 -8.08 -7.47
N ALA A 65 24.01 -7.95 -8.44
CA ALA A 65 22.67 -7.41 -8.20
C ALA A 65 21.91 -8.20 -7.12
N THR A 66 21.89 -9.52 -7.22
CA THR A 66 21.27 -10.39 -6.20
C THR A 66 21.88 -10.18 -4.82
N LYS A 67 23.22 -10.05 -4.73
CA LYS A 67 23.93 -9.79 -3.47
C LYS A 67 23.55 -8.45 -2.87
N LEU A 68 23.47 -7.38 -3.69
CA LEU A 68 23.05 -6.06 -3.24
C LEU A 68 21.63 -6.08 -2.71
N VAL A 69 20.68 -6.62 -3.50
CA VAL A 69 19.27 -6.70 -3.09
C VAL A 69 19.16 -7.48 -1.78
N ASN A 70 19.83 -8.64 -1.68
CA ASN A 70 19.82 -9.46 -0.47
C ASN A 70 20.42 -8.75 0.75
N ARG A 71 21.42 -7.90 0.55
CA ARG A 71 22.06 -7.10 1.61
C ARG A 71 21.13 -6.05 2.19
N ILE A 72 20.25 -5.45 1.37
CA ILE A 72 19.42 -4.33 1.81
C ILE A 72 18.13 -4.78 2.45
N ILE A 73 17.42 -5.76 1.87
CA ILE A 73 16.08 -6.15 2.32
C ILE A 73 16.12 -7.14 3.49
N THR A 74 15.07 -7.15 4.26
CA THR A 74 14.91 -8.09 5.38
C THR A 74 14.59 -9.52 4.93
N ARG A 75 13.98 -9.70 3.74
CA ARG A 75 13.67 -11.02 3.16
C ARG A 75 14.87 -11.62 2.44
N ASP A 76 14.87 -12.93 2.24
CA ASP A 76 15.89 -13.63 1.47
C ASP A 76 15.52 -13.65 -0.01
N ILE A 77 16.22 -12.86 -0.82
CA ILE A 77 15.98 -12.77 -2.27
C ILE A 77 16.42 -14.04 -3.01
N ASN A 78 17.32 -14.85 -2.43
CA ASN A 78 17.77 -16.09 -3.06
C ASN A 78 16.65 -17.13 -3.15
N LYS A 79 15.64 -17.03 -2.26
CA LYS A 79 14.43 -17.89 -2.26
C LYS A 79 13.36 -17.42 -3.26
N VAL A 80 13.60 -16.32 -3.98
CA VAL A 80 12.64 -15.70 -4.91
C VAL A 80 12.93 -16.18 -6.34
N ALA A 81 11.96 -16.81 -6.98
CA ALA A 81 12.09 -17.29 -8.35
C ALA A 81 11.98 -16.16 -9.40
N LYS A 82 12.49 -16.38 -10.62
CA LYS A 82 12.22 -15.51 -11.77
C LYS A 82 10.71 -15.37 -12.00
N GLY A 83 10.25 -14.16 -12.32
CA GLY A 83 8.83 -13.83 -12.45
C GLY A 83 8.07 -13.78 -11.12
N GLN A 84 8.76 -13.85 -9.99
CA GLN A 84 8.14 -13.66 -8.68
C GLN A 84 8.29 -12.22 -8.20
N VAL A 85 7.21 -11.71 -7.62
CA VAL A 85 7.16 -10.45 -6.88
C VAL A 85 7.21 -10.77 -5.39
N ILE A 86 7.87 -9.95 -4.61
CA ILE A 86 7.79 -9.98 -3.15
C ILE A 86 7.51 -8.58 -2.60
N TYR A 87 6.71 -8.51 -1.55
CA TYR A 87 6.62 -7.32 -0.71
C TYR A 87 7.61 -7.45 0.43
N CYS A 88 8.35 -6.40 0.71
CA CYS A 88 9.37 -6.37 1.77
C CYS A 88 9.60 -4.95 2.28
N CYS A 89 10.26 -4.85 3.42
CA CYS A 89 10.81 -3.60 3.94
C CYS A 89 12.33 -3.67 4.00
N TRP A 90 12.93 -2.49 4.15
CA TRP A 90 14.38 -2.36 4.43
C TRP A 90 14.61 -1.36 5.55
N CYS A 91 15.70 -1.56 6.25
CA CYS A 91 15.98 -0.89 7.51
C CYS A 91 17.31 -0.14 7.48
N ASP A 92 17.47 0.78 8.42
CA ASP A 92 18.77 1.32 8.80
C ASP A 92 19.55 0.32 9.68
N GLU A 93 20.77 0.67 10.07
CA GLU A 93 21.65 -0.17 10.89
C GLU A 93 21.09 -0.44 12.30
N GLN A 94 20.17 0.40 12.78
CA GLN A 94 19.45 0.22 14.05
C GLN A 94 18.20 -0.66 13.89
N GLY A 95 17.99 -1.29 12.73
CA GLY A 95 16.82 -2.14 12.46
C GLY A 95 15.51 -1.37 12.35
N LYS A 96 15.57 -0.05 12.10
CA LYS A 96 14.37 0.78 11.92
C LYS A 96 14.03 0.94 10.46
N VAL A 97 12.74 0.82 10.14
CA VAL A 97 12.26 0.80 8.76
C VAL A 97 12.53 2.13 8.07
N ILE A 98 13.21 2.08 6.94
CA ILE A 98 13.41 3.21 6.02
C ILE A 98 12.19 3.35 5.13
N ASP A 99 11.79 2.23 4.48
CA ASP A 99 10.69 2.21 3.52
C ASP A 99 10.25 0.76 3.29
N ASP A 100 9.14 0.58 2.60
CA ASP A 100 8.62 -0.70 2.16
C ASP A 100 8.22 -0.65 0.67
N GLY A 101 8.13 -1.80 0.05
CA GLY A 101 7.77 -1.83 -1.37
C GLY A 101 7.81 -3.23 -1.96
N THR A 102 7.72 -3.29 -3.28
CA THR A 102 7.77 -4.56 -4.00
C THR A 102 9.08 -4.73 -4.77
N ILE A 103 9.57 -5.95 -4.82
CA ILE A 103 10.69 -6.34 -5.66
C ILE A 103 10.23 -7.45 -6.58
N THR A 104 10.40 -7.24 -7.88
CA THR A 104 10.15 -8.22 -8.92
C THR A 104 11.48 -8.77 -9.41
N ARG A 105 11.69 -10.09 -9.33
CA ARG A 105 12.83 -10.72 -9.96
C ARG A 105 12.54 -10.96 -11.45
N LEU A 106 13.04 -10.06 -12.29
CA LEU A 106 12.82 -10.11 -13.75
C LEU A 106 13.65 -11.19 -14.41
N ASP A 107 14.91 -11.37 -13.96
CA ASP A 107 15.83 -12.41 -14.38
C ASP A 107 16.84 -12.74 -13.28
N GLU A 108 17.85 -13.56 -13.57
CA GLU A 108 18.84 -14.05 -12.60
C GLU A 108 19.47 -12.92 -11.78
N ASN A 109 19.96 -11.88 -12.42
CA ASN A 109 20.58 -10.71 -11.78
C ASN A 109 19.92 -9.41 -12.25
N ARG A 110 18.59 -9.42 -12.39
CA ARG A 110 17.80 -8.28 -12.85
C ARG A 110 16.53 -8.13 -12.02
N TYR A 111 16.41 -6.99 -11.34
CA TYR A 111 15.34 -6.71 -10.40
C TYR A 111 14.70 -5.36 -10.70
N ARG A 112 13.35 -5.31 -10.72
CA ARG A 112 12.61 -4.05 -10.62
C ARG A 112 12.18 -3.89 -9.17
N TRP A 113 12.54 -2.76 -8.58
CA TRP A 113 12.22 -2.41 -7.20
C TRP A 113 11.31 -1.19 -7.18
N THR A 114 10.16 -1.25 -6.49
CA THR A 114 9.28 -0.11 -6.28
C THR A 114 9.37 0.37 -4.85
N ALA A 115 9.26 1.67 -4.65
CA ALA A 115 9.35 2.32 -3.35
C ALA A 115 8.40 3.53 -3.27
N ALA A 116 7.98 3.90 -2.06
CA ALA A 116 7.16 5.09 -1.84
C ALA A 116 8.00 6.37 -1.86
N GLU A 117 9.27 6.28 -1.48
CA GLU A 117 10.21 7.40 -1.36
C GLU A 117 11.46 7.21 -2.22
N PRO A 118 12.24 8.28 -2.50
CA PRO A 118 13.49 8.16 -3.25
C PRO A 118 14.57 7.42 -2.46
N ASN A 119 14.95 6.23 -2.95
CA ASN A 119 15.94 5.36 -2.30
C ASN A 119 17.24 5.18 -3.09
N ILE A 120 17.40 5.81 -4.26
CA ILE A 120 18.57 5.63 -5.14
C ILE A 120 19.90 5.82 -4.40
N ARG A 121 20.00 6.85 -3.53
CA ARG A 121 21.21 7.13 -2.74
C ARG A 121 21.55 5.98 -1.79
N TRP A 122 20.53 5.41 -1.14
CA TRP A 122 20.71 4.27 -0.23
C TRP A 122 21.18 3.02 -0.97
N PHE A 123 20.66 2.79 -2.16
CA PHE A 123 21.08 1.67 -2.98
C PHE A 123 22.54 1.82 -3.41
N HIS A 124 22.95 3.01 -3.88
CA HIS A 124 24.34 3.28 -4.23
C HIS A 124 25.30 3.12 -3.03
N GLN A 125 24.93 3.63 -1.84
CA GLN A 125 25.75 3.48 -0.64
C GLN A 125 25.99 2.02 -0.28
N ASN A 126 24.96 1.19 -0.37
CA ASN A 126 25.07 -0.24 -0.09
C ASN A 126 25.73 -1.04 -1.20
N GLY A 127 25.73 -0.51 -2.43
CA GLY A 127 26.34 -1.10 -3.61
C GLY A 127 27.80 -0.69 -3.87
N LEU A 128 28.43 0.06 -2.96
CA LEU A 128 29.83 0.44 -3.09
C LEU A 128 30.73 -0.79 -3.24
N ASN A 129 31.63 -0.75 -4.23
CA ASN A 129 32.55 -1.82 -4.59
C ASN A 129 31.88 -3.12 -5.07
N MET A 130 30.63 -3.06 -5.53
CA MET A 130 29.91 -4.16 -6.17
C MET A 130 29.80 -3.96 -7.68
N GLY A 131 29.80 -5.04 -8.44
CA GLY A 131 29.52 -5.03 -9.89
C GLY A 131 28.04 -4.90 -10.17
N VAL A 132 27.44 -3.76 -9.82
CA VAL A 132 26.03 -3.46 -10.01
C VAL A 132 25.82 -2.17 -10.81
N HIS A 133 24.75 -2.16 -11.58
CA HIS A 133 24.18 -0.96 -12.18
C HIS A 133 22.81 -0.70 -11.56
N ILE A 134 22.60 0.51 -11.06
CA ILE A 134 21.37 0.93 -10.39
C ILE A 134 20.84 2.15 -11.15
N GLU A 135 19.66 2.01 -11.73
CA GLU A 135 19.04 3.03 -12.56
C GLU A 135 17.68 3.41 -11.97
N ASP A 136 17.40 4.70 -11.87
CA ASP A 136 16.06 5.21 -11.61
C ASP A 136 15.30 5.24 -12.94
N ILE A 137 14.30 4.38 -13.06
CA ILE A 137 13.45 4.26 -14.25
C ILE A 137 12.05 4.85 -14.02
N SER A 138 11.89 5.68 -12.99
CA SER A 138 10.57 6.21 -12.58
C SER A 138 9.88 6.99 -13.69
N GLU A 139 10.64 7.76 -14.48
CA GLU A 139 10.14 8.55 -15.60
C GLU A 139 10.11 7.78 -16.94
N GLN A 140 10.61 6.53 -16.96
CA GLN A 140 10.63 5.69 -18.17
C GLN A 140 9.47 4.70 -18.19
N VAL A 141 8.94 4.34 -17.01
CA VAL A 141 7.92 3.31 -16.84
C VAL A 141 6.70 3.87 -16.15
N ALA A 142 5.57 3.85 -16.85
CA ALA A 142 4.26 4.13 -16.29
C ALA A 142 3.64 2.86 -15.71
N ALA A 143 2.70 3.01 -14.77
CA ALA A 143 2.04 1.88 -14.15
C ALA A 143 0.57 2.15 -13.84
N LEU A 144 -0.27 1.15 -14.13
CA LEU A 144 -1.70 1.14 -13.80
C LEU A 144 -1.99 -0.01 -12.85
N ALA A 145 -2.83 0.22 -11.86
CA ALA A 145 -3.41 -0.84 -11.05
C ALA A 145 -4.86 -1.10 -11.51
N LEU A 146 -5.10 -2.29 -12.07
CA LEU A 146 -6.42 -2.79 -12.45
C LEU A 146 -6.91 -3.71 -11.33
N GLN A 147 -7.84 -3.23 -10.52
CA GLN A 147 -8.23 -3.86 -9.26
C GLN A 147 -9.73 -4.16 -9.24
N GLY A 148 -10.15 -5.19 -8.50
CA GLY A 148 -11.54 -5.57 -8.32
C GLY A 148 -11.91 -6.93 -8.90
N PRO A 149 -13.08 -7.48 -8.56
CA PRO A 149 -13.48 -8.86 -8.88
C PRO A 149 -13.57 -9.17 -10.37
N THR A 150 -13.83 -8.18 -11.24
CA THR A 150 -13.93 -8.39 -12.69
C THR A 150 -12.61 -8.13 -13.42
N SER A 151 -11.57 -7.66 -12.74
CA SER A 151 -10.26 -7.30 -13.31
C SER A 151 -9.61 -8.44 -14.12
N ALA A 152 -9.69 -9.68 -13.62
CA ALA A 152 -9.12 -10.84 -14.33
C ALA A 152 -9.88 -11.12 -15.64
N LYS A 153 -11.20 -11.04 -15.62
CA LYS A 153 -12.04 -11.29 -16.81
C LYS A 153 -11.75 -10.23 -17.87
N LEU A 154 -11.70 -8.96 -17.48
CA LEU A 154 -11.34 -7.87 -18.38
C LEU A 154 -9.96 -8.09 -18.99
N LEU A 155 -8.95 -8.34 -18.14
CA LEU A 155 -7.57 -8.48 -18.60
C LEU A 155 -7.40 -9.65 -19.59
N LYS A 156 -8.12 -10.77 -19.39
CA LYS A 156 -8.15 -11.91 -20.30
C LYS A 156 -8.66 -11.56 -21.71
N THR A 157 -9.46 -10.51 -21.86
CA THR A 157 -10.01 -10.11 -23.19
C THR A 157 -9.03 -9.29 -24.02
N ILE A 158 -8.02 -8.68 -23.41
CA ILE A 158 -7.14 -7.71 -24.06
C ILE A 158 -5.66 -8.05 -24.00
N ALA A 159 -5.25 -8.87 -23.03
CA ALA A 159 -3.84 -9.19 -22.83
C ALA A 159 -3.44 -10.45 -23.60
N GLU A 160 -2.44 -10.33 -24.45
CA GLU A 160 -1.72 -11.45 -25.06
C GLU A 160 -0.69 -11.99 -24.05
N ALA A 161 -1.20 -12.51 -22.92
CA ALA A 161 -0.40 -13.01 -21.80
C ALA A 161 -1.15 -14.11 -21.04
N GLU A 162 -0.42 -14.97 -20.32
CA GLU A 162 -1.01 -16.00 -19.47
C GLU A 162 -1.54 -15.39 -18.17
N ILE A 163 -2.82 -15.06 -18.12
CA ILE A 163 -3.49 -14.46 -16.96
C ILE A 163 -4.21 -15.52 -16.13
N SER A 164 -4.75 -16.58 -16.76
CA SER A 164 -5.65 -17.55 -16.12
C SER A 164 -4.99 -18.30 -14.95
N ASN A 165 -3.71 -18.62 -15.06
CA ASN A 165 -2.96 -19.33 -14.03
C ASN A 165 -1.96 -18.44 -13.28
N LEU A 166 -2.00 -17.13 -13.50
CA LEU A 166 -1.08 -16.21 -12.85
C LEU A 166 -1.37 -16.17 -11.33
N LYS A 167 -0.48 -16.74 -10.54
CA LYS A 167 -0.61 -16.83 -9.09
C LYS A 167 -0.37 -15.47 -8.42
N TYR A 168 -0.93 -15.29 -7.24
CA TYR A 168 -0.69 -14.12 -6.40
C TYR A 168 0.81 -13.90 -6.14
N PHE A 169 1.27 -12.67 -6.26
CA PHE A 169 2.69 -12.28 -6.24
C PHE A 169 3.54 -12.96 -7.33
N ARG A 170 2.96 -13.12 -8.53
CA ARG A 170 3.69 -13.51 -9.74
C ARG A 170 3.48 -12.47 -10.84
N MET A 171 4.40 -12.44 -11.79
CA MET A 171 4.30 -11.63 -12.99
C MET A 171 4.39 -12.49 -14.24
N THR A 172 3.83 -11.97 -15.31
CA THR A 172 3.99 -12.42 -16.68
C THR A 172 4.25 -11.23 -17.58
N SER A 173 4.91 -11.44 -18.70
CA SER A 173 5.07 -10.42 -19.74
C SER A 173 4.19 -10.78 -20.94
N GLY A 174 3.71 -9.79 -21.67
CA GLY A 174 2.87 -9.97 -22.85
C GLY A 174 2.62 -8.66 -23.55
N LYS A 175 1.48 -8.54 -24.23
CA LYS A 175 1.10 -7.33 -24.94
C LYS A 175 -0.35 -6.94 -24.64
N ILE A 176 -0.62 -5.64 -24.67
CA ILE A 176 -1.97 -5.05 -24.70
C ILE A 176 -1.99 -4.09 -25.88
N ALA A 177 -2.94 -4.26 -26.81
CA ALA A 177 -3.01 -3.48 -28.06
C ALA A 177 -1.67 -3.47 -28.85
N GLY A 178 -0.94 -4.60 -28.84
CA GLY A 178 0.37 -4.71 -29.48
C GLY A 178 1.54 -4.12 -28.69
N VAL A 179 1.29 -3.37 -27.61
CA VAL A 179 2.30 -2.74 -26.76
C VAL A 179 2.83 -3.76 -25.74
N PRO A 180 4.15 -3.94 -25.62
CA PRO A 180 4.74 -4.79 -24.58
C PRO A 180 4.42 -4.28 -23.18
N VAL A 181 3.98 -5.18 -22.30
CA VAL A 181 3.67 -4.89 -20.90
C VAL A 181 4.16 -6.00 -19.98
N ASP A 182 4.53 -5.62 -18.77
CA ASP A 182 4.66 -6.57 -17.66
C ASP A 182 3.40 -6.50 -16.81
N ILE A 183 2.85 -7.65 -16.45
CA ILE A 183 1.63 -7.76 -15.65
C ILE A 183 1.95 -8.54 -14.39
N SER A 184 1.84 -7.89 -13.23
CA SER A 184 1.98 -8.55 -11.93
C SER A 184 0.63 -8.72 -11.26
N ARG A 185 0.41 -9.86 -10.63
CA ARG A 185 -0.78 -10.09 -9.80
C ARG A 185 -0.54 -9.59 -8.40
N THR A 186 -0.57 -8.29 -8.27
CA THR A 186 -0.33 -7.48 -7.07
C THR A 186 -1.33 -6.33 -7.01
N GLY A 187 -1.38 -5.61 -5.89
CA GLY A 187 -2.20 -4.43 -5.71
C GLY A 187 -2.24 -3.95 -4.27
N TYR A 188 -2.76 -2.75 -4.08
CA TYR A 188 -2.82 -2.06 -2.79
C TYR A 188 -4.26 -1.89 -2.27
N THR A 189 -5.18 -2.75 -2.74
CA THR A 189 -6.61 -2.69 -2.39
C THR A 189 -7.07 -3.82 -1.46
N GLY A 190 -6.24 -4.86 -1.30
CA GLY A 190 -6.62 -6.06 -0.58
C GLY A 190 -7.63 -6.95 -1.32
N ASP A 191 -7.89 -6.67 -2.58
CA ASP A 191 -8.79 -7.43 -3.45
C ASP A 191 -8.02 -8.14 -4.58
N LEU A 192 -8.73 -8.86 -5.47
CA LEU A 192 -8.17 -9.35 -6.72
C LEU A 192 -7.72 -8.17 -7.56
N GLY A 193 -6.52 -8.24 -8.13
CA GLY A 193 -6.03 -7.18 -8.99
C GLY A 193 -4.68 -7.47 -9.60
N TYR A 194 -4.34 -6.59 -10.52
CA TYR A 194 -3.11 -6.64 -11.31
C TYR A 194 -2.50 -5.25 -11.39
N GLU A 195 -1.18 -5.19 -11.49
CA GLU A 195 -0.44 -3.99 -11.84
C GLU A 195 0.18 -4.19 -13.21
N ILE A 196 -0.03 -3.22 -14.09
CA ILE A 196 0.37 -3.24 -15.50
C ILE A 196 1.44 -2.19 -15.68
N TRP A 197 2.63 -2.61 -16.06
CA TRP A 197 3.83 -1.80 -16.23
C TRP A 197 4.13 -1.65 -17.72
N VAL A 198 4.26 -0.41 -18.19
CA VAL A 198 4.41 -0.08 -19.61
C VAL A 198 5.44 1.03 -19.80
N GLU A 199 6.15 1.07 -20.92
CA GLU A 199 6.99 2.20 -21.27
C GLU A 199 6.16 3.49 -21.31
N TRP A 200 6.70 4.58 -20.77
CA TRP A 200 6.02 5.87 -20.65
C TRP A 200 5.36 6.33 -21.97
N LYS A 201 6.10 6.22 -23.09
CA LYS A 201 5.66 6.68 -24.40
C LYS A 201 4.43 5.93 -24.94
N ASP A 202 4.22 4.68 -24.49
CA ASP A 202 3.16 3.79 -24.97
C ASP A 202 1.98 3.72 -23.97
N ALA A 203 2.06 4.43 -22.85
CA ALA A 203 1.12 4.36 -21.74
C ALA A 203 -0.33 4.66 -22.16
N VAL A 204 -0.53 5.69 -22.96
CA VAL A 204 -1.87 6.13 -23.45
C VAL A 204 -2.55 5.04 -24.27
N MET A 205 -1.81 4.32 -25.13
CA MET A 205 -2.38 3.23 -25.93
C MET A 205 -2.92 2.10 -25.03
N VAL A 206 -2.20 1.80 -23.97
CA VAL A 206 -2.61 0.78 -23.00
C VAL A 206 -3.82 1.25 -22.19
N TRP A 207 -3.85 2.50 -21.75
CA TRP A 207 -5.01 3.11 -21.09
C TRP A 207 -6.26 3.02 -21.95
N ASP A 208 -6.17 3.45 -23.21
CA ASP A 208 -7.29 3.48 -24.15
C ASP A 208 -7.83 2.07 -24.44
N ALA A 209 -6.94 1.09 -24.58
CA ALA A 209 -7.34 -0.31 -24.77
C ALA A 209 -8.07 -0.88 -23.53
N ILE A 210 -7.56 -0.62 -22.32
CA ILE A 210 -8.18 -1.09 -21.07
C ILE A 210 -9.54 -0.43 -20.88
N THR A 211 -9.65 0.88 -21.07
CA THR A 211 -10.90 1.62 -20.85
C THR A 211 -11.97 1.26 -21.88
N ALA A 212 -11.59 1.07 -23.15
CA ALA A 212 -12.51 0.61 -24.19
C ALA A 212 -13.08 -0.78 -23.89
N ALA A 213 -12.23 -1.73 -23.51
CA ALA A 213 -12.64 -3.10 -23.17
C ALA A 213 -13.31 -3.18 -21.77
N GLY A 214 -13.12 -2.19 -20.93
CA GLY A 214 -13.61 -2.17 -19.55
C GLY A 214 -15.11 -1.93 -19.40
N ARG A 215 -15.77 -1.35 -20.41
CA ARG A 215 -17.21 -0.99 -20.37
C ARG A 215 -18.13 -2.14 -19.96
N PRO A 216 -18.02 -3.37 -20.50
CA PRO A 216 -18.86 -4.50 -20.10
C PRO A 216 -18.55 -5.01 -18.68
N PHE A 217 -17.47 -4.59 -18.08
CA PHE A 217 -17.00 -5.00 -16.75
C PHE A 217 -17.21 -3.93 -15.67
N ASP A 218 -17.94 -2.87 -16.04
CA ASP A 218 -18.18 -1.71 -15.17
C ASP A 218 -16.86 -1.13 -14.61
N LEU A 219 -15.92 -0.89 -15.52
CA LEU A 219 -14.62 -0.31 -15.19
C LEU A 219 -14.77 1.18 -14.88
N HIS A 220 -14.28 1.60 -13.73
CA HIS A 220 -14.20 3.01 -13.34
C HIS A 220 -12.75 3.46 -13.15
N PRO A 221 -12.36 4.62 -13.72
CA PRO A 221 -11.18 5.35 -13.27
C PRO A 221 -11.34 5.65 -11.78
N THR A 222 -10.27 5.43 -11.01
CA THR A 222 -10.38 5.45 -9.55
C THR A 222 -9.24 6.24 -8.93
N GLY A 223 -9.57 7.19 -8.08
CA GLY A 223 -8.63 8.09 -7.44
C GLY A 223 -8.14 7.62 -6.08
N MET A 224 -7.28 8.44 -5.50
CA MET A 224 -6.56 8.12 -4.27
C MET A 224 -7.46 8.08 -3.02
N LEU A 225 -8.63 8.75 -3.02
CA LEU A 225 -9.55 8.69 -1.87
C LEU A 225 -10.19 7.31 -1.73
N ALA A 226 -10.65 6.74 -2.84
CA ALA A 226 -11.19 5.38 -2.86
C ALA A 226 -10.13 4.33 -2.49
N LEU A 227 -8.91 4.48 -3.04
CA LEU A 227 -7.79 3.61 -2.70
C LEU A 227 -7.44 3.68 -1.21
N ASP A 228 -7.53 4.87 -0.60
CA ASP A 228 -7.21 5.06 0.81
C ASP A 228 -8.19 4.32 1.75
N VAL A 229 -9.49 4.28 1.41
CA VAL A 229 -10.46 3.43 2.11
C VAL A 229 -10.10 1.95 1.96
N ALA A 230 -9.86 1.51 0.73
CA ALA A 230 -9.60 0.10 0.43
C ALA A 230 -8.31 -0.42 1.09
N ARG A 231 -7.23 0.39 1.15
CA ARG A 231 -5.97 -0.03 1.78
C ARG A 231 -6.10 -0.17 3.30
N VAL A 232 -6.89 0.71 3.97
CA VAL A 232 -7.15 0.60 5.41
C VAL A 232 -7.91 -0.67 5.73
N GLU A 233 -8.96 -0.99 4.97
CA GLU A 233 -9.71 -2.26 5.09
C GLU A 233 -8.79 -3.47 4.94
N ALA A 234 -7.83 -3.41 4.02
CA ALA A 234 -6.84 -4.45 3.78
C ALA A 234 -5.74 -4.52 4.84
N GLY A 235 -5.64 -3.54 5.75
CA GLY A 235 -4.57 -3.44 6.73
C GLY A 235 -3.20 -3.11 6.10
N LEU A 236 -3.20 -2.41 4.96
CA LEU A 236 -1.97 -2.00 4.26
C LEU A 236 -1.52 -0.63 4.73
N LEU A 237 -0.26 -0.55 5.11
CA LEU A 237 0.35 0.66 5.68
C LEU A 237 0.72 1.66 4.58
N LEU A 238 0.67 2.94 4.94
CA LEU A 238 1.13 4.04 4.11
C LEU A 238 2.27 4.76 4.83
N LEU A 239 3.44 4.83 4.20
CA LEU A 239 4.60 5.57 4.68
C LEU A 239 4.23 7.05 4.90
N ASP A 240 4.79 7.66 5.93
CA ASP A 240 4.54 9.03 6.41
C ASP A 240 3.09 9.26 6.94
N VAL A 241 2.27 8.20 6.97
CA VAL A 241 0.96 8.19 7.60
C VAL A 241 0.94 7.19 8.77
N ASP A 242 1.08 5.90 8.49
CA ASP A 242 0.99 4.86 9.52
C ASP A 242 2.32 4.65 10.24
N TYR A 243 3.42 4.95 9.58
CA TYR A 243 4.75 5.00 10.18
C TYR A 243 5.62 6.06 9.49
N THR A 244 6.64 6.53 10.20
CA THR A 244 7.61 7.50 9.68
C THR A 244 8.88 6.77 9.26
N SER A 245 9.43 7.10 8.08
CA SER A 245 10.74 6.62 7.68
C SER A 245 11.78 6.91 8.76
N SER A 246 12.64 5.94 9.07
CA SER A 246 13.72 6.14 10.05
C SER A 246 14.68 7.27 9.65
N ARG A 247 14.72 7.64 8.37
CA ARG A 247 15.51 8.75 7.82
C ARG A 247 14.86 10.12 8.00
N LYS A 248 13.54 10.18 8.14
CA LYS A 248 12.76 11.41 8.35
C LYS A 248 12.39 11.63 9.80
N ALA A 249 12.51 10.59 10.64
CA ALA A 249 12.15 10.63 12.04
C ALA A 249 13.00 11.68 12.81
N LEU A 250 12.34 12.60 13.47
CA LEU A 250 12.96 13.67 14.26
C LEU A 250 13.37 13.19 15.65
N ILE A 251 12.66 12.21 16.20
CA ILE A 251 12.91 11.63 17.52
C ILE A 251 12.86 10.09 17.46
N ALA A 252 13.54 9.43 18.38
CA ALA A 252 13.64 7.97 18.41
C ALA A 252 12.27 7.26 18.47
N SER A 253 11.29 7.83 19.17
CA SER A 253 9.95 7.26 19.33
C SER A 253 9.11 7.27 18.03
N GLN A 254 9.53 8.01 16.98
CA GLN A 254 8.91 7.96 15.66
C GLN A 254 9.44 6.81 14.81
N LYS A 255 10.56 6.20 15.18
CA LYS A 255 11.15 5.09 14.42
C LYS A 255 10.47 3.77 14.79
N TYR A 256 10.22 2.94 13.79
CA TYR A 256 9.57 1.64 13.92
C TYR A 256 10.49 0.52 13.43
N SER A 257 10.50 -0.60 14.14
CA SER A 257 11.06 -1.84 13.60
C SER A 257 10.00 -2.58 12.77
N PRO A 258 10.40 -3.52 11.89
CA PRO A 258 9.46 -4.36 11.16
C PRO A 258 8.49 -5.13 12.07
N TYR A 259 8.92 -5.51 13.26
CA TYR A 259 8.07 -6.23 14.22
C TYR A 259 6.94 -5.35 14.76
N GLU A 260 7.22 -4.07 15.00
CA GLU A 260 6.22 -3.10 15.45
C GLU A 260 5.16 -2.83 14.38
N LEU A 261 5.51 -2.97 13.08
CA LEU A 261 4.62 -2.76 11.93
C LEU A 261 3.91 -4.04 11.44
N GLY A 262 4.06 -5.16 12.16
CA GLY A 262 3.49 -6.43 11.73
C GLY A 262 4.23 -7.10 10.57
N PHE A 263 5.40 -6.60 10.18
CA PHE A 263 6.24 -7.13 9.12
C PHE A 263 7.19 -8.26 9.58
N GLY A 264 7.04 -8.76 10.81
CA GLY A 264 7.94 -9.76 11.39
C GLY A 264 8.13 -11.02 10.54
N LYS A 265 7.08 -11.47 9.82
CA LYS A 265 7.18 -12.61 8.90
C LYS A 265 8.06 -12.35 7.66
N MET A 266 8.40 -11.10 7.39
CA MET A 266 9.28 -10.69 6.31
C MET A 266 10.74 -10.54 6.76
N VAL A 267 11.03 -10.73 8.04
CA VAL A 267 12.39 -10.66 8.59
C VAL A 267 12.98 -12.06 8.62
N HIS A 268 13.90 -12.34 7.73
CA HIS A 268 14.58 -13.64 7.60
C HIS A 268 15.95 -13.60 8.30
N LEU A 269 15.97 -13.82 9.60
CA LEU A 269 17.19 -13.82 10.40
C LEU A 269 18.12 -15.00 10.11
N ASP A 270 17.64 -16.02 9.38
CA ASP A 270 18.43 -17.13 8.87
C ASP A 270 19.39 -16.72 7.75
N LYS A 271 19.26 -15.53 7.17
CA LYS A 271 20.23 -14.98 6.21
C LYS A 271 21.56 -14.68 6.90
N GLU A 272 22.64 -14.85 6.15
CA GLU A 272 23.98 -14.53 6.67
C GLU A 272 24.09 -13.06 7.13
N TYR A 273 23.72 -12.13 6.27
CA TYR A 273 23.79 -10.70 6.56
C TYR A 273 22.72 -9.90 5.81
N PHE A 274 22.20 -8.87 6.45
CA PHE A 274 21.50 -7.73 5.86
C PHE A 274 21.56 -6.52 6.81
N VAL A 275 21.36 -5.32 6.28
CA VAL A 275 21.41 -4.08 7.06
C VAL A 275 20.37 -4.11 8.18
N GLY A 276 20.79 -3.89 9.41
CA GLY A 276 19.95 -3.89 10.60
C GLY A 276 19.72 -5.26 11.25
N LYS A 277 20.28 -6.37 10.69
CA LYS A 277 20.07 -7.73 11.21
C LYS A 277 20.33 -7.85 12.72
N ALA A 278 21.49 -7.41 13.20
CA ALA A 278 21.87 -7.53 14.62
C ALA A 278 20.92 -6.80 15.56
N ALA A 279 20.36 -5.67 15.15
CA ALA A 279 19.34 -4.95 15.91
C ALA A 279 18.01 -5.70 15.92
N LEU A 280 17.61 -6.27 14.78
CA LEU A 280 16.37 -7.05 14.66
C LEU A 280 16.44 -8.39 15.42
N GLU A 281 17.61 -9.01 15.53
CA GLU A 281 17.81 -10.17 16.40
C GLU A 281 17.54 -9.83 17.87
N LYS A 282 18.01 -8.65 18.33
CA LYS A 282 17.72 -8.15 19.69
C LYS A 282 16.22 -7.87 19.88
N ASP A 283 15.58 -7.19 18.93
CA ASP A 283 14.14 -6.91 18.98
C ASP A 283 13.33 -8.21 19.05
N GLN A 284 13.73 -9.27 18.31
CA GLN A 284 13.08 -10.58 18.38
C GLN A 284 13.24 -11.26 19.74
N GLN A 285 14.42 -11.16 20.37
CA GLN A 285 14.71 -11.79 21.66
C GLN A 285 14.02 -11.09 22.83
N HIS A 286 13.98 -9.75 22.83
CA HIS A 286 13.46 -8.97 23.96
C HIS A 286 12.01 -8.53 23.76
N GLY A 287 11.45 -8.70 22.58
CA GLY A 287 10.15 -8.15 22.18
C GLY A 287 10.24 -6.67 21.82
N VAL A 288 9.11 -6.14 21.32
CA VAL A 288 8.99 -4.75 20.90
C VAL A 288 8.00 -3.98 21.78
N PRO A 289 8.19 -2.67 21.97
CA PRO A 289 7.37 -1.89 22.91
C PRO A 289 5.93 -1.70 22.45
N ARG A 290 5.68 -1.77 21.15
CA ARG A 290 4.36 -1.52 20.54
C ARG A 290 4.11 -2.42 19.34
N GLN A 291 2.86 -2.55 18.96
CA GLN A 291 2.42 -3.36 17.82
C GLN A 291 1.32 -2.66 17.03
N LEU A 292 1.33 -2.88 15.71
CA LEU A 292 0.24 -2.50 14.83
C LEU A 292 -0.97 -3.42 15.06
N VAL A 293 -2.14 -2.80 15.21
CA VAL A 293 -3.43 -3.48 15.38
C VAL A 293 -4.51 -2.82 14.54
N GLY A 294 -5.61 -3.53 14.30
CA GLY A 294 -6.86 -2.92 13.86
C GLY A 294 -7.70 -2.52 15.07
N LEU A 295 -8.45 -1.43 14.92
CA LEU A 295 -9.48 -1.02 15.87
C LEU A 295 -10.83 -0.98 15.14
N GLU A 296 -11.86 -1.59 15.73
CA GLU A 296 -13.26 -1.42 15.35
C GLU A 296 -13.93 -0.56 16.41
N LEU A 297 -14.44 0.60 16.02
CA LEU A 297 -15.10 1.53 16.93
C LEU A 297 -16.57 1.14 17.13
N ASP A 298 -17.07 1.31 18.34
CA ASP A 298 -18.48 1.14 18.65
C ASP A 298 -19.29 2.33 18.12
N TRP A 299 -20.08 2.06 17.08
CA TRP A 299 -20.86 3.11 16.43
C TRP A 299 -22.00 3.63 17.32
N ASN A 300 -22.59 2.78 18.18
CA ASN A 300 -23.65 3.21 19.10
C ASN A 300 -23.13 4.24 20.12
N GLU A 301 -21.88 4.06 20.60
CA GLU A 301 -21.25 5.06 21.47
C GLU A 301 -20.99 6.37 20.73
N ILE A 302 -20.57 6.30 19.46
CA ILE A 302 -20.38 7.51 18.64
C ILE A 302 -21.71 8.24 18.45
N GLU A 303 -22.80 7.53 18.13
CA GLU A 303 -24.15 8.11 18.03
C GLU A 303 -24.55 8.79 19.33
N ALA A 304 -24.35 8.14 20.48
CA ALA A 304 -24.64 8.71 21.79
C ALA A 304 -23.82 9.97 22.11
N LEU A 305 -22.57 10.07 21.59
CA LEU A 305 -21.76 11.27 21.74
C LEU A 305 -22.32 12.44 20.92
N TYR A 306 -22.81 12.19 19.70
CA TYR A 306 -23.49 13.19 18.88
C TYR A 306 -24.81 13.65 19.53
N GLU A 307 -25.62 12.69 20.02
CA GLU A 307 -26.91 12.97 20.67
C GLU A 307 -26.74 13.88 21.88
N LYS A 308 -25.70 13.68 22.72
CA LYS A 308 -25.39 14.56 23.85
C LYS A 308 -25.16 16.01 23.46
N LEU A 309 -24.76 16.27 22.22
CA LEU A 309 -24.57 17.60 21.67
C LEU A 309 -25.76 18.07 20.83
N GLY A 310 -26.84 17.30 20.76
CA GLY A 310 -28.02 17.62 19.95
C GLY A 310 -27.76 17.57 18.44
N LEU A 311 -26.78 16.75 18.01
CA LEU A 311 -26.34 16.66 16.63
C LEU A 311 -26.72 15.31 16.01
N THR A 312 -26.89 15.30 14.68
CA THR A 312 -27.05 14.07 13.91
C THR A 312 -25.70 13.41 13.69
N PRO A 313 -25.55 12.08 13.90
CA PRO A 313 -24.31 11.37 13.63
C PRO A 313 -23.88 11.47 12.18
N ALA A 314 -22.60 11.69 11.94
CA ALA A 314 -22.01 11.73 10.60
C ALA A 314 -20.86 10.73 10.48
N ALA A 315 -20.94 9.86 9.50
CA ALA A 315 -19.81 9.02 9.13
C ALA A 315 -18.76 9.87 8.39
N PRO A 316 -17.45 9.63 8.63
CA PRO A 316 -16.41 10.32 7.89
C PRO A 316 -16.56 10.09 6.39
N SER A 317 -16.56 11.15 5.60
CA SER A 317 -16.68 11.10 4.14
C SER A 317 -15.37 10.69 3.45
N GLN A 318 -14.24 10.75 4.16
CA GLN A 318 -12.92 10.42 3.65
C GLN A 318 -12.11 9.73 4.75
N THR A 319 -11.09 8.96 4.36
CA THR A 319 -10.11 8.42 5.29
C THR A 319 -9.34 9.55 5.97
N SER A 320 -9.38 9.59 7.30
CA SER A 320 -8.54 10.49 8.10
C SER A 320 -7.13 9.91 8.23
N ARG A 321 -6.13 10.73 7.96
CA ARG A 321 -4.70 10.46 8.18
C ARG A 321 -4.17 11.20 9.40
N VAL A 322 -5.06 11.84 10.16
CA VAL A 322 -4.72 12.54 11.41
C VAL A 322 -4.54 11.49 12.50
N HIS A 323 -3.41 11.57 13.18
CA HIS A 323 -3.13 10.69 14.31
C HIS A 323 -3.96 11.11 15.52
N VAL A 324 -4.71 10.18 16.09
CA VAL A 324 -5.50 10.43 17.29
C VAL A 324 -5.10 9.48 18.42
N PRO A 325 -5.12 9.95 19.69
CA PRO A 325 -4.75 9.12 20.84
C PRO A 325 -5.67 7.90 21.03
N VAL A 326 -5.07 6.81 21.51
CA VAL A 326 -5.78 5.60 21.96
C VAL A 326 -5.49 5.41 23.45
N TYR A 327 -6.51 5.14 24.23
CA TYR A 327 -6.47 5.11 25.68
C TYR A 327 -6.89 3.73 26.26
N SER A 328 -6.41 3.46 27.45
CA SER A 328 -6.98 2.49 28.39
C SER A 328 -7.28 3.22 29.70
N GLY A 329 -8.54 3.53 29.94
CA GLY A 329 -8.95 4.46 30.97
C GLY A 329 -8.37 5.86 30.76
N ASN A 330 -7.62 6.36 31.72
CA ASN A 330 -6.99 7.68 31.64
C ASN A 330 -5.57 7.68 31.04
N ARG A 331 -5.01 6.49 30.72
CA ARG A 331 -3.66 6.39 30.20
C ARG A 331 -3.69 6.26 28.69
N GLN A 332 -2.95 7.12 27.99
CA GLN A 332 -2.70 6.93 26.56
C GLN A 332 -1.76 5.72 26.38
N VAL A 333 -2.22 4.75 25.57
CA VAL A 333 -1.50 3.49 25.31
C VAL A 333 -1.13 3.31 23.85
N GLY A 334 -1.46 4.28 23.02
CA GLY A 334 -1.15 4.25 21.59
C GLY A 334 -1.73 5.42 20.81
N LYS A 335 -1.73 5.26 19.50
CA LYS A 335 -2.34 6.21 18.56
C LYS A 335 -2.92 5.46 17.36
N ALA A 336 -4.09 5.87 16.90
CA ALA A 336 -4.61 5.51 15.59
C ALA A 336 -3.98 6.41 14.53
N THR A 337 -3.62 5.86 13.39
CA THR A 337 -2.85 6.55 12.34
C THR A 337 -3.66 6.78 11.07
N SER A 338 -4.60 5.87 10.78
CA SER A 338 -5.53 5.96 9.66
C SER A 338 -6.90 5.51 10.14
N THR A 339 -7.92 6.33 9.93
CA THR A 339 -9.31 6.02 10.34
C THR A 339 -10.24 6.21 9.15
N THR A 340 -11.12 5.23 8.89
CA THR A 340 -12.07 5.30 7.79
C THR A 340 -13.39 4.61 8.13
N TRP A 341 -14.48 5.12 7.56
CA TRP A 341 -15.70 4.36 7.44
C TRP A 341 -15.52 3.31 6.35
N SER A 342 -15.77 2.04 6.67
CA SER A 342 -15.75 0.95 5.70
C SER A 342 -17.15 0.70 5.14
N PRO A 343 -17.42 1.02 3.86
CA PRO A 343 -18.74 0.78 3.27
C PRO A 343 -19.11 -0.71 3.18
N VAL A 344 -18.12 -1.60 3.00
CA VAL A 344 -18.38 -3.05 2.91
C VAL A 344 -18.62 -3.68 4.28
N LEU A 345 -17.94 -3.21 5.33
CA LEU A 345 -18.08 -3.75 6.69
C LEU A 345 -19.16 -3.03 7.49
N LYS A 346 -19.59 -1.82 7.06
CA LYS A 346 -20.51 -0.93 7.80
C LYS A 346 -19.98 -0.60 9.19
N LYS A 347 -18.68 -0.29 9.28
CA LYS A 347 -17.97 0.01 10.52
C LYS A 347 -17.01 1.16 10.36
N LEU A 348 -16.81 1.92 11.43
CA LEU A 348 -15.68 2.81 11.57
C LEU A 348 -14.48 2.00 12.06
N ILE A 349 -13.41 1.98 11.27
CA ILE A 349 -12.21 1.19 11.52
C ILE A 349 -10.98 2.07 11.53
N ALA A 350 -9.93 1.66 12.26
CA ALA A 350 -8.67 2.37 12.28
C ALA A 350 -7.46 1.44 12.32
N LEU A 351 -6.38 1.82 11.66
CA LEU A 351 -5.05 1.26 11.91
C LEU A 351 -4.46 1.99 13.12
N ALA A 352 -3.90 1.26 14.05
CA ALA A 352 -3.35 1.84 15.27
C ALA A 352 -2.05 1.16 15.71
N SER A 353 -1.12 1.96 16.25
CA SER A 353 0.06 1.49 16.94
C SER A 353 -0.19 1.59 18.45
N VAL A 354 -0.23 0.47 19.15
CA VAL A 354 -0.48 0.41 20.61
C VAL A 354 0.65 -0.30 21.34
N GLU A 355 0.85 0.01 22.62
CA GLU A 355 1.79 -0.72 23.47
C GLU A 355 1.48 -2.23 23.45
N THR A 356 2.51 -3.07 23.40
CA THR A 356 2.37 -4.53 23.20
C THR A 356 1.42 -5.17 24.21
N GLY A 357 1.39 -4.72 25.47
CA GLY A 357 0.46 -5.22 26.49
C GLY A 357 -1.03 -4.96 26.21
N TYR A 358 -1.34 -4.14 25.20
CA TYR A 358 -2.71 -3.78 24.80
C TYR A 358 -3.08 -4.28 23.40
N SER A 359 -2.22 -5.02 22.72
CA SER A 359 -2.38 -5.43 21.32
C SER A 359 -3.20 -6.72 21.11
N THR A 360 -3.64 -7.39 22.19
CA THR A 360 -4.36 -8.66 22.10
C THR A 360 -5.75 -8.47 21.45
N PRO A 361 -6.10 -9.20 20.37
CA PRO A 361 -7.42 -9.14 19.78
C PRO A 361 -8.53 -9.44 20.79
N GLY A 362 -9.62 -8.66 20.73
CA GLY A 362 -10.73 -8.70 21.68
C GLY A 362 -10.60 -7.71 22.84
N LYS A 363 -9.42 -7.14 23.09
CA LYS A 363 -9.25 -6.13 24.13
C LYS A 363 -10.02 -4.85 23.79
N MET A 364 -10.70 -4.30 24.80
CA MET A 364 -11.40 -3.01 24.67
C MET A 364 -10.45 -1.87 25.07
N LEU A 365 -10.36 -0.90 24.20
CA LEU A 365 -9.66 0.38 24.36
C LEU A 365 -10.65 1.52 24.10
N GLU A 366 -10.18 2.73 24.18
CA GLU A 366 -10.93 3.93 23.80
C GLU A 366 -10.11 4.70 22.77
N MET A 367 -10.75 5.12 21.68
CA MET A 367 -10.11 6.00 20.69
C MET A 367 -10.71 7.40 20.78
N GLU A 368 -9.88 8.41 20.65
CA GLU A 368 -10.35 9.78 20.62
C GLU A 368 -11.20 10.06 19.38
N VAL A 369 -12.33 10.71 19.59
CA VAL A 369 -13.24 11.21 18.55
C VAL A 369 -13.52 12.68 18.85
N THR A 370 -13.27 13.58 17.89
CA THR A 370 -13.54 15.00 18.05
C THR A 370 -14.83 15.36 17.32
N ILE A 371 -15.82 15.86 18.06
CA ILE A 371 -17.12 16.28 17.55
C ILE A 371 -17.30 17.75 17.90
N GLU A 372 -17.54 18.62 16.91
CA GLU A 372 -17.69 20.08 17.09
C GLU A 372 -16.61 20.68 18.00
N ALA A 373 -15.34 20.36 17.71
CA ALA A 373 -14.16 20.78 18.47
C ALA A 373 -14.09 20.24 19.91
N VAL A 374 -15.04 19.39 20.35
CA VAL A 374 -15.02 18.75 21.67
C VAL A 374 -14.37 17.36 21.55
N ARG A 375 -13.27 17.17 22.29
CA ARG A 375 -12.57 15.88 22.37
C ARG A 375 -13.35 14.91 23.25
N GLN A 376 -13.75 13.79 22.67
CA GLN A 376 -14.47 12.70 23.32
C GLN A 376 -13.70 11.40 23.16
N LYS A 377 -14.17 10.33 23.77
CA LYS A 377 -13.65 8.97 23.58
C LYS A 377 -14.79 8.03 23.24
N ALA A 378 -14.56 7.12 22.30
CA ALA A 378 -15.47 6.04 21.98
C ALA A 378 -14.76 4.71 22.17
N ALA A 379 -15.50 3.68 22.59
CA ALA A 379 -14.97 2.32 22.73
C ALA A 379 -14.47 1.81 21.38
N ALA A 380 -13.32 1.16 21.42
CA ALA A 380 -12.64 0.61 20.26
C ALA A 380 -12.11 -0.78 20.57
N LYS A 381 -12.60 -1.78 19.85
CA LYS A 381 -12.19 -3.17 20.00
C LYS A 381 -10.94 -3.45 19.19
N VAL A 382 -9.90 -3.99 19.80
CA VAL A 382 -8.72 -4.48 19.11
C VAL A 382 -9.07 -5.71 18.27
N VAL A 383 -8.73 -5.68 16.99
CA VAL A 383 -8.96 -6.76 16.03
C VAL A 383 -7.70 -7.11 15.25
N LYS A 384 -7.67 -8.30 14.66
CA LYS A 384 -6.60 -8.69 13.74
C LYS A 384 -6.72 -7.92 12.43
N LEU A 385 -5.58 -7.53 11.86
CA LEU A 385 -5.49 -7.09 10.47
C LEU A 385 -5.40 -8.31 9.54
N SER A 386 -6.00 -8.32 8.34
CA SER A 386 -6.76 -7.23 7.71
C SER A 386 -8.24 -7.32 8.12
N PHE A 387 -8.94 -6.18 8.05
CA PHE A 387 -10.39 -6.15 8.33
C PHE A 387 -11.18 -6.84 7.20
N PHE A 388 -10.76 -6.64 5.95
CA PHE A 388 -11.34 -7.23 4.76
C PHE A 388 -10.28 -8.04 4.00
N ASN A 389 -10.54 -9.34 3.78
CA ASN A 389 -9.59 -10.25 3.11
C ASN A 389 -10.35 -11.33 2.32
N PRO A 390 -10.91 -10.99 1.15
CA PRO A 390 -11.72 -11.90 0.35
C PRO A 390 -10.86 -13.01 -0.26
N ALA A 391 -11.41 -14.23 -0.36
CA ALA A 391 -10.69 -15.39 -0.91
C ALA A 391 -10.19 -15.16 -2.34
N ARG A 392 -10.94 -14.39 -3.16
CA ARG A 392 -10.57 -14.05 -4.56
C ARG A 392 -9.23 -13.32 -4.69
N LYS A 393 -8.73 -12.65 -3.64
CA LYS A 393 -7.41 -12.01 -3.62
C LYS A 393 -6.30 -12.99 -3.97
N THR A 394 -6.35 -14.19 -3.43
CA THR A 394 -5.29 -15.21 -3.55
C THR A 394 -5.68 -16.43 -4.35
N ALA A 395 -6.97 -16.75 -4.47
CA ALA A 395 -7.47 -17.85 -5.29
C ALA A 395 -7.11 -17.66 -6.76
N VAL A 396 -6.87 -18.75 -7.49
CA VAL A 396 -6.66 -18.66 -8.95
C VAL A 396 -7.92 -18.11 -9.59
N PRO A 397 -7.85 -17.08 -10.45
CA PRO A 397 -9.02 -16.46 -11.06
C PRO A 397 -9.70 -17.45 -12.03
N VAL A 398 -10.97 -17.68 -11.83
CA VAL A 398 -11.82 -18.53 -12.72
C VAL A 398 -12.26 -17.75 -13.95
#